data_340c7c1b112abd0fce876eaa0ce6c661
#
_entry.id   340c7c1b112abd0fce876eaa0ce6c661
#
_cell.length_a   1.000
_cell.length_b   1.000
_cell.length_c   1.000
_cell.angle_alpha   90.00
_cell.angle_beta   90.00
_cell.angle_gamma   90.00
#
_symmetry.space_group_name_H-M   'P 1'
#
loop_
_entity.id
_entity.type
_entity.pdbx_description
1 polymer ?
#
loop_
_entity_poly.entity_id
_entity_poly.type
_entity_poly.pdbx_seq_one_letter_code
_entity_poly.pdbx_strand_id
1 'polypeptide(L)'
;MKTELIYNKENREEFFAKIDELTEKDKHTECINALESIPAEERDYEISYQLARALQNFAIVGDDDKGTEYEIGEEILLKSLEILESVRKEGQNKAEWNMRMAYGYQYLTCQEEKAIPYAQRWAELDPEDKNALEVIKECQEEIEKRKKISEKHAEIEGVVKEELEAILKEHGIENINDYNSTSEEEFEAIAEKITKVKEKYDLDDDYIEGLLDEILVGDEDDGEIIEDWGVYLCRWFDGQLASVRLNLGLALLEFDPQVKYTKRIQLSVMLKNPDENGLPTKEEEETLYQIEDLVESIIKEKEGILAGFLRWDKRLSIFAYVEDEKGYEEAFAVALKEQFPDYEYKFWVDEDKEWETYFNALYPDKYNYQGILNNKLIYQIQMDGDTMVPRVLEHCLYFKTQKARKEFLEKVETEGFRRIDERADEVVDETNEYPYQIVVGREDDFRNANSVTWYLMETAEELDGEYDGWGCVTVKE
;
A
#
# COMPACT_ATOMS: atom_id res chain seq x y z
N MET A 1 -0.01 -50.60 -7.61
CA MET A 1 -0.07 -49.90 -6.32
C MET A 1 1.16 -49.02 -6.28
N LYS A 2 1.00 -47.71 -6.42
CA LYS A 2 2.11 -46.77 -6.13
C LYS A 2 2.30 -46.86 -4.61
N THR A 3 3.46 -47.30 -4.15
CA THR A 3 3.81 -47.26 -2.73
C THR A 3 3.98 -45.81 -2.39
N GLU A 4 3.07 -45.24 -1.59
CA GLU A 4 3.23 -43.88 -1.07
C GLU A 4 4.57 -43.80 -0.33
N LEU A 5 5.38 -42.81 -0.67
CA LEU A 5 6.65 -42.55 -0.02
C LEU A 5 6.38 -41.85 1.32
N ILE A 6 6.25 -42.63 2.39
CA ILE A 6 5.92 -42.12 3.72
C ILE A 6 7.22 -42.00 4.52
N TYR A 7 7.49 -40.76 4.99
CA TYR A 7 8.61 -40.44 5.86
C TYR A 7 8.39 -40.95 7.29
N ASN A 8 9.43 -41.51 7.87
CA ASN A 8 9.58 -41.65 9.32
C ASN A 8 11.07 -41.62 9.69
N LYS A 9 11.39 -41.36 10.96
CA LYS A 9 12.78 -41.22 11.41
C LYS A 9 13.67 -42.45 11.19
N GLU A 10 13.07 -43.65 11.08
CA GLU A 10 13.81 -44.92 10.91
C GLU A 10 14.15 -45.16 9.43
N ASN A 11 13.35 -44.64 8.47
CA ASN A 11 13.59 -44.81 7.04
C ASN A 11 14.23 -43.57 6.36
N ARG A 12 14.76 -42.62 7.13
CA ARG A 12 15.25 -41.34 6.64
C ARG A 12 16.22 -41.45 5.45
N GLU A 13 17.22 -42.32 5.53
CA GLU A 13 18.21 -42.50 4.46
C GLU A 13 17.57 -43.05 3.18
N GLU A 14 16.66 -44.00 3.31
CA GLU A 14 15.93 -44.58 2.17
C GLU A 14 14.97 -43.59 1.55
N PHE A 15 14.33 -42.76 2.38
CA PHE A 15 13.45 -41.68 1.94
C PHE A 15 14.20 -40.68 1.07
N PHE A 16 15.33 -40.14 1.54
CA PHE A 16 16.12 -39.17 0.75
C PHE A 16 16.73 -39.80 -0.51
N ALA A 17 17.21 -41.00 -0.45
CA ALA A 17 17.67 -41.69 -1.66
C ALA A 17 16.54 -41.78 -2.72
N LYS A 18 15.29 -41.94 -2.27
CA LYS A 18 14.15 -41.94 -3.18
C LYS A 18 13.79 -40.58 -3.70
N ILE A 19 13.89 -39.52 -2.87
CA ILE A 19 13.74 -38.11 -3.33
C ILE A 19 14.78 -37.79 -4.41
N ASP A 20 16.04 -38.19 -4.21
CA ASP A 20 17.09 -37.96 -5.22
C ASP A 20 16.80 -38.74 -6.52
N GLU A 21 16.35 -39.99 -6.44
CA GLU A 21 15.94 -40.80 -7.62
C GLU A 21 14.79 -40.10 -8.39
N LEU A 22 13.82 -39.53 -7.67
CA LEU A 22 12.70 -38.81 -8.28
C LEU A 22 13.17 -37.52 -8.92
N THR A 23 14.06 -36.79 -8.24
CA THR A 23 14.65 -35.55 -8.77
C THR A 23 15.43 -35.79 -10.08
N GLU A 24 16.24 -36.89 -10.15
CA GLU A 24 16.96 -37.26 -11.37
C GLU A 24 16.04 -37.63 -12.55
N LYS A 25 14.77 -37.88 -12.27
CA LYS A 25 13.74 -38.23 -13.27
C LYS A 25 12.77 -37.08 -13.54
N ASP A 26 13.08 -35.88 -13.10
CA ASP A 26 12.24 -34.68 -13.20
C ASP A 26 10.82 -34.90 -12.69
N LYS A 27 10.69 -35.67 -11.58
CA LYS A 27 9.43 -35.97 -10.88
C LYS A 27 9.25 -35.05 -9.67
N HIS A 28 9.33 -33.71 -9.94
CA HIS A 28 9.36 -32.71 -8.87
C HIS A 28 8.05 -32.66 -8.08
N THR A 29 6.90 -32.83 -8.71
CA THR A 29 5.59 -32.92 -8.03
C THR A 29 5.54 -34.10 -7.06
N GLU A 30 6.11 -35.28 -7.41
CA GLU A 30 6.15 -36.43 -6.52
C GLU A 30 7.09 -36.13 -5.32
N CYS A 31 8.20 -35.40 -5.51
CA CYS A 31 9.09 -34.96 -4.45
C CYS A 31 8.38 -33.99 -3.49
N ILE A 32 7.73 -32.96 -4.03
CA ILE A 32 7.00 -31.93 -3.25
C ILE A 32 5.93 -32.60 -2.39
N ASN A 33 5.07 -33.45 -2.98
CA ASN A 33 4.01 -34.15 -2.25
C ASN A 33 4.56 -35.02 -1.11
N ALA A 34 5.68 -35.71 -1.34
CA ALA A 34 6.29 -36.55 -0.33
C ALA A 34 6.88 -35.74 0.83
N LEU A 35 7.54 -34.62 0.52
CA LEU A 35 8.17 -33.75 1.51
C LEU A 35 7.14 -32.87 2.26
N GLU A 36 6.09 -32.43 1.60
CA GLU A 36 4.98 -31.70 2.24
C GLU A 36 4.12 -32.55 3.15
N SER A 37 4.11 -33.86 2.93
CA SER A 37 3.42 -34.80 3.85
C SER A 37 4.03 -34.84 5.25
N ILE A 38 5.27 -34.31 5.41
CA ILE A 38 5.93 -34.18 6.70
C ILE A 38 5.42 -32.91 7.39
N PRO A 39 4.89 -32.96 8.62
CA PRO A 39 4.45 -31.78 9.35
C PRO A 39 5.55 -30.75 9.44
N ALA A 40 5.18 -29.44 9.35
CA ALA A 40 6.15 -28.35 9.31
C ALA A 40 7.08 -28.34 10.53
N GLU A 41 6.54 -28.63 11.72
CA GLU A 41 7.28 -28.74 12.99
C GLU A 41 8.26 -29.91 13.06
N GLU A 42 8.17 -30.87 12.15
CA GLU A 42 9.09 -31.99 12.05
C GLU A 42 10.15 -31.81 10.94
N ARG A 43 10.06 -30.72 10.17
CA ARG A 43 11.00 -30.43 9.09
C ARG A 43 12.26 -29.80 9.64
N ASP A 44 13.35 -30.56 9.62
CA ASP A 44 14.68 -30.04 9.88
C ASP A 44 15.30 -29.41 8.62
N TYR A 45 16.53 -28.89 8.75
CA TYR A 45 17.26 -28.27 7.63
C TYR A 45 17.24 -29.13 6.36
N GLU A 46 17.53 -30.43 6.45
CA GLU A 46 17.63 -31.29 5.27
C GLU A 46 16.29 -31.46 4.55
N ILE A 47 15.22 -31.65 5.32
CA ILE A 47 13.85 -31.76 4.76
C ILE A 47 13.44 -30.44 4.10
N SER A 48 13.67 -29.32 4.77
CA SER A 48 13.35 -27.99 4.27
C SER A 48 14.16 -27.64 3.01
N TYR A 49 15.46 -27.96 3.00
CA TYR A 49 16.32 -27.79 1.84
C TYR A 49 15.85 -28.60 0.63
N GLN A 50 15.54 -29.88 0.83
CA GLN A 50 15.06 -30.74 -0.26
C GLN A 50 13.69 -30.30 -0.79
N LEU A 51 12.81 -29.82 0.07
CA LEU A 51 11.53 -29.26 -0.33
C LEU A 51 11.70 -27.98 -1.16
N ALA A 52 12.52 -27.05 -0.71
CA ALA A 52 12.83 -25.84 -1.47
C ALA A 52 13.48 -26.16 -2.82
N ARG A 53 14.42 -27.13 -2.85
CA ARG A 53 15.03 -27.61 -4.09
C ARG A 53 13.99 -28.18 -5.06
N ALA A 54 13.05 -28.99 -4.58
CA ALA A 54 12.01 -29.57 -5.41
C ALA A 54 11.06 -28.50 -5.96
N LEU A 55 10.67 -27.51 -5.13
CA LEU A 55 9.85 -26.37 -5.54
C LEU A 55 10.54 -25.53 -6.61
N GLN A 56 11.83 -25.19 -6.44
CA GLN A 56 12.58 -24.41 -7.44
C GLN A 56 12.73 -25.16 -8.75
N ASN A 57 13.08 -26.44 -8.70
CA ASN A 57 13.19 -27.24 -9.92
C ASN A 57 11.84 -27.33 -10.65
N PHE A 58 10.74 -27.50 -9.92
CA PHE A 58 9.40 -27.50 -10.51
C PHE A 58 9.04 -26.13 -11.14
N ALA A 59 9.34 -25.03 -10.42
CA ALA A 59 9.05 -23.67 -10.91
C ALA A 59 9.79 -23.31 -12.20
N ILE A 60 11.05 -23.83 -12.36
CA ILE A 60 11.94 -23.46 -13.47
C ILE A 60 11.79 -24.43 -14.65
N VAL A 61 11.65 -25.73 -14.37
CA VAL A 61 11.69 -26.80 -15.39
C VAL A 61 10.33 -27.48 -15.56
N GLY A 62 9.53 -27.55 -14.49
CA GLY A 62 8.30 -28.34 -14.45
C GLY A 62 8.57 -29.83 -14.35
N ASP A 63 7.50 -30.66 -14.44
CA ASP A 63 7.60 -32.10 -14.51
C ASP A 63 7.73 -32.56 -15.99
N ASP A 64 8.60 -33.52 -16.26
CA ASP A 64 8.81 -34.12 -17.59
C ASP A 64 9.11 -33.04 -18.69
N ASP A 65 10.01 -32.11 -18.41
CA ASP A 65 10.42 -30.99 -19.29
C ASP A 65 9.27 -30.05 -19.72
N LYS A 66 8.16 -30.02 -18.99
CA LYS A 66 7.07 -29.07 -19.17
C LYS A 66 7.23 -27.96 -18.16
N GLY A 67 7.57 -26.77 -18.63
CA GLY A 67 7.60 -25.58 -17.79
C GLY A 67 6.24 -25.30 -17.14
N THR A 68 6.25 -24.52 -16.06
CA THR A 68 5.04 -23.96 -15.46
C THR A 68 4.64 -22.68 -16.18
N GLU A 69 3.40 -22.22 -16.00
CA GLU A 69 3.05 -20.86 -16.38
C GLU A 69 3.86 -19.88 -15.50
N TYR A 70 4.26 -18.75 -16.07
CA TYR A 70 5.18 -17.82 -15.43
C TYR A 70 4.73 -17.37 -14.03
N GLU A 71 3.47 -16.94 -13.88
CA GLU A 71 2.92 -16.49 -12.58
C GLU A 71 2.94 -17.58 -11.51
N ILE A 72 2.58 -18.82 -11.89
CA ILE A 72 2.64 -19.98 -10.98
C ILE A 72 4.09 -20.27 -10.58
N GLY A 73 5.03 -20.09 -11.50
CA GLY A 73 6.46 -20.28 -11.26
C GLY A 73 7.00 -19.30 -10.22
N GLU A 74 6.64 -18.03 -10.27
CA GLU A 74 7.08 -17.02 -9.30
C GLU A 74 6.56 -17.30 -7.89
N GLU A 75 5.28 -17.60 -7.71
CA GLU A 75 4.72 -17.95 -6.40
C GLU A 75 5.44 -19.17 -5.77
N ILE A 76 5.77 -20.16 -6.58
CA ILE A 76 6.48 -21.37 -6.12
C ILE A 76 7.93 -21.01 -5.73
N LEU A 77 8.59 -20.13 -6.48
CA LEU A 77 9.93 -19.63 -6.15
C LEU A 77 9.93 -18.87 -4.83
N LEU A 78 8.98 -17.95 -4.62
CA LEU A 78 8.83 -17.22 -3.37
C LEU A 78 8.62 -18.18 -2.18
N LYS A 79 7.72 -19.16 -2.31
CA LYS A 79 7.52 -20.19 -1.29
C LYS A 79 8.80 -20.98 -0.99
N SER A 80 9.61 -21.27 -2.01
CA SER A 80 10.88 -21.97 -1.81
C SER A 80 11.90 -21.15 -1.02
N LEU A 81 11.94 -19.83 -1.27
CA LEU A 81 12.81 -18.90 -0.55
C LEU A 81 12.38 -18.77 0.91
N GLU A 82 11.09 -18.66 1.21
CA GLU A 82 10.57 -18.67 2.58
C GLU A 82 10.99 -19.91 3.36
N ILE A 83 10.88 -21.08 2.73
CA ILE A 83 11.32 -22.35 3.36
C ILE A 83 12.83 -22.33 3.64
N LEU A 84 13.65 -21.85 2.72
CA LEU A 84 15.10 -21.71 2.92
C LEU A 84 15.42 -20.72 4.03
N GLU A 85 14.72 -19.60 4.09
CA GLU A 85 14.89 -18.62 5.16
C GLU A 85 14.55 -19.18 6.52
N SER A 86 13.53 -20.01 6.65
CA SER A 86 13.16 -20.64 7.94
C SER A 86 14.29 -21.48 8.56
N VAL A 87 15.25 -21.94 7.74
CA VAL A 87 16.42 -22.71 8.17
C VAL A 87 17.74 -21.98 7.96
N ARG A 88 17.72 -20.65 7.85
CA ARG A 88 18.90 -19.80 7.62
C ARG A 88 20.05 -20.07 8.61
N LYS A 89 19.75 -20.28 9.90
CA LYS A 89 20.76 -20.52 10.93
C LYS A 89 21.68 -21.70 10.60
N GLU A 90 21.12 -22.77 10.06
CA GLU A 90 21.84 -23.97 9.67
C GLU A 90 22.41 -23.86 8.26
N GLY A 91 21.76 -23.07 7.39
CA GLY A 91 22.05 -22.97 5.96
C GLY A 91 23.08 -21.92 5.57
N GLN A 92 23.08 -20.73 6.17
CA GLN A 92 23.83 -19.54 5.71
C GLN A 92 25.36 -19.75 5.52
N ASN A 93 25.93 -20.76 6.16
CA ASN A 93 27.34 -21.13 6.01
C ASN A 93 27.55 -22.41 5.17
N LYS A 94 26.55 -22.81 4.39
CA LYS A 94 26.60 -23.93 3.47
C LYS A 94 26.50 -23.45 2.02
N ALA A 95 27.35 -23.99 1.16
CA ALA A 95 27.37 -23.58 -0.25
C ALA A 95 26.03 -23.89 -0.96
N GLU A 96 25.48 -25.07 -0.70
CA GLU A 96 24.24 -25.53 -1.31
C GLU A 96 23.03 -24.67 -0.94
N TRP A 97 22.96 -24.14 0.29
CA TRP A 97 21.87 -23.25 0.71
C TRP A 97 21.99 -21.89 0.00
N ASN A 98 23.19 -21.29 -0.03
CA ASN A 98 23.43 -20.04 -0.73
C ASN A 98 23.21 -20.18 -2.23
N MET A 99 23.53 -21.32 -2.82
CA MET A 99 23.23 -21.63 -4.22
C MET A 99 21.72 -21.57 -4.48
N ARG A 100 20.91 -22.18 -3.62
CA ARG A 100 19.45 -22.20 -3.78
C ARG A 100 18.83 -20.81 -3.57
N MET A 101 19.33 -20.03 -2.60
CA MET A 101 18.93 -18.64 -2.44
C MET A 101 19.25 -17.81 -3.69
N ALA A 102 20.47 -17.97 -4.24
CA ALA A 102 20.87 -17.27 -5.45
C ALA A 102 19.99 -17.62 -6.65
N TYR A 103 19.74 -18.90 -6.91
CA TYR A 103 18.86 -19.31 -8.00
C TYR A 103 17.41 -18.86 -7.78
N GLY A 104 16.89 -18.95 -6.55
CA GLY A 104 15.54 -18.48 -6.25
C GLY A 104 15.32 -17.03 -6.61
N TYR A 105 16.26 -16.15 -6.27
CA TYR A 105 16.19 -14.73 -6.64
C TYR A 105 16.55 -14.44 -8.11
N GLN A 106 17.45 -15.21 -8.73
CA GLN A 106 17.83 -15.03 -10.13
C GLN A 106 16.65 -15.20 -11.10
N TYR A 107 15.74 -16.13 -10.79
CA TYR A 107 14.57 -16.44 -11.63
C TYR A 107 13.31 -15.66 -11.25
N LEU A 108 13.37 -14.79 -10.24
CA LEU A 108 12.30 -13.84 -9.92
C LEU A 108 12.48 -12.54 -10.72
N THR A 109 11.40 -12.01 -11.22
CA THR A 109 11.42 -10.76 -12.00
C THR A 109 12.02 -9.63 -11.18
N CYS A 110 13.03 -8.96 -11.75
CA CYS A 110 13.69 -7.80 -11.18
C CYS A 110 14.32 -8.01 -9.78
N GLN A 111 14.73 -9.24 -9.45
CA GLN A 111 15.35 -9.55 -8.13
C GLN A 111 16.83 -9.96 -8.23
N GLU A 112 17.48 -9.77 -9.38
CA GLU A 112 18.87 -10.20 -9.61
C GLU A 112 19.87 -9.56 -8.65
N GLU A 113 19.60 -8.33 -8.16
CA GLU A 113 20.43 -7.66 -7.14
C GLU A 113 20.44 -8.44 -5.82
N LYS A 114 19.32 -9.10 -5.47
CA LYS A 114 19.24 -9.95 -4.29
C LYS A 114 19.96 -11.30 -4.46
N ALA A 115 20.06 -11.80 -5.69
CA ALA A 115 20.77 -13.05 -5.97
C ALA A 115 22.27 -12.93 -5.78
N ILE A 116 22.86 -11.78 -6.13
CA ILE A 116 24.32 -11.55 -6.16
C ILE A 116 25.00 -11.84 -4.81
N PRO A 117 24.54 -11.33 -3.64
CA PRO A 117 25.18 -11.60 -2.35
C PRO A 117 25.22 -13.10 -1.99
N TYR A 118 24.17 -13.83 -2.30
CA TYR A 118 24.13 -15.28 -2.07
C TYR A 118 25.05 -16.03 -3.03
N ALA A 119 25.10 -15.66 -4.28
CA ALA A 119 26.04 -16.25 -5.25
C ALA A 119 27.50 -15.96 -4.86
N GLN A 120 27.82 -14.76 -4.37
CA GLN A 120 29.13 -14.43 -3.83
C GLN A 120 29.47 -15.31 -2.62
N ARG A 121 28.53 -15.49 -1.68
CA ARG A 121 28.73 -16.35 -0.53
C ARG A 121 28.90 -17.82 -0.92
N TRP A 122 28.15 -18.29 -1.92
CA TRP A 122 28.34 -19.63 -2.48
C TRP A 122 29.74 -19.81 -3.05
N ALA A 123 30.26 -18.86 -3.88
CA ALA A 123 31.61 -18.90 -4.42
C ALA A 123 32.71 -18.90 -3.33
N GLU A 124 32.49 -18.21 -2.20
CA GLU A 124 33.43 -18.24 -1.08
C GLU A 124 33.45 -19.61 -0.36
N LEU A 125 32.29 -20.25 -0.24
CA LEU A 125 32.13 -21.51 0.49
C LEU A 125 32.54 -22.72 -0.37
N ASP A 126 32.35 -22.66 -1.68
CA ASP A 126 32.77 -23.67 -2.66
C ASP A 126 33.49 -23.03 -3.87
N PRO A 127 34.77 -22.70 -3.74
CA PRO A 127 35.53 -22.08 -4.85
C PRO A 127 35.75 -22.97 -6.09
N GLU A 128 35.52 -24.25 -5.98
CA GLU A 128 35.65 -25.19 -7.09
C GLU A 128 34.40 -25.17 -8.01
N ASP A 129 33.24 -24.80 -7.45
CA ASP A 129 32.01 -24.65 -8.22
C ASP A 129 31.97 -23.28 -8.92
N LYS A 130 32.12 -23.28 -10.25
CA LYS A 130 32.16 -22.07 -11.06
C LYS A 130 30.78 -21.52 -11.41
N ASN A 131 29.70 -22.28 -11.19
CA ASN A 131 28.35 -21.83 -11.48
C ASN A 131 27.97 -20.57 -10.66
N ALA A 132 28.51 -20.44 -9.43
CA ALA A 132 28.33 -19.25 -8.62
C ALA A 132 28.79 -17.96 -9.34
N LEU A 133 29.94 -18.01 -10.02
CA LEU A 133 30.46 -16.86 -10.79
C LEU A 133 29.64 -16.60 -12.07
N GLU A 134 29.07 -17.65 -12.65
CA GLU A 134 28.19 -17.53 -13.81
C GLU A 134 26.88 -16.84 -13.43
N VAL A 135 26.25 -17.23 -12.30
CA VAL A 135 25.05 -16.56 -11.75
C VAL A 135 25.32 -15.07 -11.48
N ILE A 136 26.44 -14.73 -10.83
CA ILE A 136 26.80 -13.32 -10.59
C ILE A 136 26.90 -12.56 -11.91
N LYS A 137 27.56 -13.14 -12.90
CA LYS A 137 27.75 -12.49 -14.22
C LYS A 137 26.40 -12.29 -14.93
N GLU A 138 25.58 -13.31 -14.97
CA GLU A 138 24.25 -13.26 -15.61
C GLU A 138 23.35 -12.21 -14.95
N CYS A 139 23.29 -12.19 -13.61
CA CYS A 139 22.56 -11.17 -12.87
C CYS A 139 23.08 -9.75 -13.16
N GLN A 140 24.40 -9.54 -13.21
CA GLN A 140 24.99 -8.24 -13.54
C GLN A 140 24.71 -7.81 -14.98
N GLU A 141 24.74 -8.74 -15.93
CA GLU A 141 24.41 -8.48 -17.33
C GLU A 141 22.94 -8.07 -17.49
N GLU A 142 22.02 -8.71 -16.77
CA GLU A 142 20.60 -8.39 -16.84
C GLU A 142 20.28 -7.04 -16.17
N ILE A 143 20.89 -6.73 -15.00
CA ILE A 143 20.79 -5.41 -14.35
C ILE A 143 21.29 -4.30 -15.28
N GLU A 144 22.45 -4.49 -15.91
CA GLU A 144 23.03 -3.50 -16.83
C GLU A 144 22.18 -3.33 -18.10
N LYS A 145 21.59 -4.41 -18.60
CA LYS A 145 20.67 -4.37 -19.75
C LYS A 145 19.41 -3.57 -19.41
N ARG A 146 18.76 -3.83 -18.27
CA ARG A 146 17.59 -3.05 -17.82
C ARG A 146 17.94 -1.58 -17.65
N LYS A 147 19.08 -1.28 -17.05
CA LYS A 147 19.53 0.11 -16.89
C LYS A 147 19.67 0.83 -18.23
N LYS A 148 20.28 0.19 -19.24
CA LYS A 148 20.40 0.77 -20.58
C LYS A 148 19.04 0.97 -21.27
N ILE A 149 18.12 0.03 -21.08
CA ILE A 149 16.75 0.16 -21.61
C ILE A 149 16.05 1.36 -20.94
N SER A 150 16.12 1.48 -19.61
CA SER A 150 15.55 2.59 -18.86
C SER A 150 16.15 3.94 -19.27
N GLU A 151 17.48 4.02 -19.43
CA GLU A 151 18.15 5.24 -19.91
C GLU A 151 17.70 5.60 -21.34
N LYS A 152 17.59 4.61 -22.25
CA LYS A 152 17.08 4.80 -23.61
C LYS A 152 15.63 5.30 -23.59
N HIS A 153 14.76 4.68 -22.77
CA HIS A 153 13.36 5.08 -22.64
C HIS A 153 13.24 6.53 -22.19
N ALA A 154 13.96 6.92 -21.13
CA ALA A 154 13.95 8.28 -20.62
C ALA A 154 14.41 9.34 -21.66
N GLU A 155 15.34 8.98 -22.56
CA GLU A 155 15.80 9.91 -23.62
C GLU A 155 14.75 10.15 -24.70
N ILE A 156 13.91 9.16 -25.00
CA ILE A 156 12.99 9.21 -26.15
C ILE A 156 11.52 9.38 -25.76
N GLU A 157 11.18 9.24 -24.48
CA GLU A 157 9.82 9.23 -23.96
C GLU A 157 8.96 10.41 -24.47
N GLY A 158 9.45 11.63 -24.31
CA GLY A 158 8.72 12.82 -24.74
C GLY A 158 8.41 12.81 -26.24
N VAL A 159 9.37 12.36 -27.07
CA VAL A 159 9.17 12.30 -28.53
C VAL A 159 8.19 11.21 -28.92
N VAL A 160 8.25 10.06 -28.23
CA VAL A 160 7.33 8.94 -28.48
C VAL A 160 5.91 9.32 -28.06
N LYS A 161 5.74 9.94 -26.88
CA LYS A 161 4.44 10.46 -26.42
C LYS A 161 3.84 11.45 -27.42
N GLU A 162 4.60 12.43 -27.90
CA GLU A 162 4.12 13.38 -28.93
C GLU A 162 3.65 12.68 -30.22
N GLU A 163 4.34 11.61 -30.67
CA GLU A 163 3.92 10.86 -31.86
C GLU A 163 2.65 10.01 -31.61
N LEU A 164 2.52 9.40 -30.41
CA LEU A 164 1.32 8.65 -30.03
C LEU A 164 0.11 9.57 -29.88
N GLU A 165 0.24 10.70 -29.19
CA GLU A 165 -0.79 11.73 -29.08
C GLU A 165 -1.26 12.24 -30.46
N ALA A 166 -0.32 12.46 -31.38
CA ALA A 166 -0.67 12.89 -32.73
C ALA A 166 -1.49 11.84 -33.48
N ILE A 167 -1.17 10.54 -33.30
CA ILE A 167 -1.94 9.44 -33.89
C ILE A 167 -3.35 9.40 -33.31
N LEU A 168 -3.50 9.45 -31.99
CA LEU A 168 -4.80 9.43 -31.29
C LEU A 168 -5.66 10.62 -31.71
N LYS A 169 -5.10 11.81 -31.72
CA LYS A 169 -5.77 13.04 -32.12
C LYS A 169 -6.22 13.03 -33.59
N GLU A 170 -5.47 12.44 -34.50
CA GLU A 170 -5.86 12.29 -35.91
C GLU A 170 -7.14 11.44 -36.04
N HIS A 171 -7.37 10.51 -35.13
CA HIS A 171 -8.55 9.66 -35.03
C HIS A 171 -9.64 10.20 -34.10
N GLY A 172 -9.47 11.42 -33.53
CA GLY A 172 -10.45 12.06 -32.65
C GLY A 172 -10.56 11.43 -31.27
N ILE A 173 -9.51 10.74 -30.83
CA ILE A 173 -9.43 10.10 -29.50
C ILE A 173 -8.75 11.08 -28.55
N GLU A 174 -9.45 11.46 -27.48
CA GLU A 174 -8.97 12.38 -26.47
C GLU A 174 -8.80 11.70 -25.09
N ASN A 175 -9.43 10.54 -24.88
CA ASN A 175 -9.41 9.81 -23.61
C ASN A 175 -9.70 8.31 -23.82
N ILE A 176 -9.59 7.53 -22.74
CA ILE A 176 -9.78 6.07 -22.74
C ILE A 176 -11.21 5.65 -23.19
N ASN A 177 -12.23 6.47 -22.91
CA ASN A 177 -13.62 6.15 -23.32
C ASN A 177 -13.78 6.28 -24.83
N ASP A 178 -13.15 7.27 -25.46
CA ASP A 178 -13.13 7.43 -26.91
C ASP A 178 -12.42 6.25 -27.56
N TYR A 179 -11.26 5.86 -27.00
CA TYR A 179 -10.48 4.72 -27.44
C TYR A 179 -11.27 3.41 -27.36
N ASN A 180 -11.93 3.14 -26.23
CA ASN A 180 -12.74 1.94 -26.02
C ASN A 180 -14.02 1.91 -26.86
N SER A 181 -14.51 3.05 -27.36
CA SER A 181 -15.68 3.15 -28.24
C SER A 181 -15.33 3.12 -29.74
N THR A 182 -14.06 3.01 -30.09
CA THR A 182 -13.54 2.98 -31.45
C THR A 182 -14.02 1.72 -32.19
N SER A 183 -14.35 1.84 -33.47
CA SER A 183 -14.74 0.70 -34.30
C SER A 183 -13.54 -0.22 -34.55
N GLU A 184 -13.80 -1.52 -34.80
CA GLU A 184 -12.74 -2.52 -35.05
C GLU A 184 -11.84 -2.11 -36.24
N GLU A 185 -12.41 -1.56 -37.30
CA GLU A 185 -11.66 -1.10 -38.49
C GLU A 185 -10.74 0.11 -38.18
N GLU A 186 -11.21 1.01 -37.33
CA GLU A 186 -10.46 2.19 -36.91
C GLU A 186 -9.38 1.84 -35.87
N PHE A 187 -9.69 0.90 -34.98
CA PHE A 187 -8.74 0.35 -34.02
C PHE A 187 -7.54 -0.32 -34.73
N GLU A 188 -7.82 -1.14 -35.77
CA GLU A 188 -6.73 -1.75 -36.59
C GLU A 188 -5.86 -0.68 -37.25
N ALA A 189 -6.44 0.41 -37.77
CA ALA A 189 -5.70 1.50 -38.38
C ALA A 189 -4.80 2.26 -37.39
N ILE A 190 -5.27 2.46 -36.16
CA ILE A 190 -4.48 3.04 -35.05
C ILE A 190 -3.34 2.11 -34.67
N ALA A 191 -3.64 0.82 -34.43
CA ALA A 191 -2.66 -0.18 -34.05
C ALA A 191 -1.54 -0.31 -35.08
N GLU A 192 -1.84 -0.23 -36.42
CA GLU A 192 -0.82 -0.22 -37.46
C GLU A 192 0.14 0.98 -37.38
N LYS A 193 -0.40 2.17 -37.00
CA LYS A 193 0.43 3.37 -36.82
C LYS A 193 1.28 3.29 -35.56
N ILE A 194 0.73 2.81 -34.44
CA ILE A 194 1.46 2.57 -33.20
C ILE A 194 2.58 1.56 -33.40
N THR A 195 2.33 0.47 -34.14
CA THR A 195 3.35 -0.51 -34.51
C THR A 195 4.53 0.13 -35.24
N LYS A 196 4.28 1.10 -36.11
CA LYS A 196 5.34 1.84 -36.79
C LYS A 196 6.17 2.71 -35.86
N VAL A 197 5.56 3.31 -34.83
CA VAL A 197 6.29 4.04 -33.80
C VAL A 197 7.15 3.08 -33.01
N LYS A 198 6.58 1.96 -32.55
CA LYS A 198 7.30 0.88 -31.87
C LYS A 198 8.52 0.41 -32.63
N GLU A 199 8.37 0.07 -33.94
CA GLU A 199 9.45 -0.36 -34.79
C GLU A 199 10.52 0.72 -34.98
N LYS A 200 10.11 1.99 -35.16
CA LYS A 200 11.01 3.13 -35.39
C LYS A 200 11.97 3.35 -34.22
N TYR A 201 11.51 3.18 -32.99
CA TYR A 201 12.29 3.42 -31.78
C TYR A 201 12.80 2.13 -31.13
N ASP A 202 12.47 0.96 -31.69
CA ASP A 202 12.84 -0.36 -31.18
C ASP A 202 12.37 -0.50 -29.69
N LEU A 203 11.05 -0.43 -29.49
CA LEU A 203 10.37 -0.50 -28.20
C LEU A 203 9.63 -1.83 -28.05
N ASP A 204 9.38 -2.24 -26.81
CA ASP A 204 8.51 -3.38 -26.51
C ASP A 204 7.04 -2.96 -26.40
N ASP A 205 6.16 -3.95 -26.33
CA ASP A 205 4.72 -3.72 -26.25
C ASP A 205 4.35 -3.11 -24.90
N ASP A 206 4.92 -3.62 -23.81
CA ASP A 206 4.62 -3.19 -22.44
C ASP A 206 4.95 -1.69 -22.25
N TYR A 207 6.07 -1.23 -22.82
CA TYR A 207 6.42 0.19 -22.74
C TYR A 207 5.47 1.09 -23.55
N ILE A 208 5.05 0.65 -24.73
CA ILE A 208 4.07 1.38 -25.56
C ILE A 208 2.69 1.39 -24.87
N GLU A 209 2.25 0.26 -24.31
CA GLU A 209 1.00 0.19 -23.55
C GLU A 209 1.04 1.14 -22.36
N GLY A 210 2.13 1.17 -21.59
CA GLY A 210 2.28 2.11 -20.48
C GLY A 210 2.18 3.58 -20.91
N LEU A 211 2.81 3.96 -22.06
CA LEU A 211 2.70 5.32 -22.57
C LEU A 211 1.29 5.64 -23.10
N LEU A 212 0.61 4.66 -23.70
CA LEU A 212 -0.78 4.83 -24.15
C LEU A 212 -1.72 5.00 -22.96
N ASP A 213 -1.53 4.23 -21.90
CA ASP A 213 -2.30 4.39 -20.65
C ASP A 213 -2.08 5.78 -20.08
N GLU A 214 -0.85 6.26 -19.97
CA GLU A 214 -0.56 7.65 -19.55
C GLU A 214 -1.24 8.70 -20.44
N ILE A 215 -1.29 8.50 -21.75
CA ILE A 215 -1.89 9.46 -22.68
C ILE A 215 -3.42 9.38 -22.66
N LEU A 216 -4.01 8.18 -22.59
CA LEU A 216 -5.44 7.95 -22.74
C LEU A 216 -6.21 8.06 -21.43
N VAL A 217 -5.60 7.60 -20.36
CA VAL A 217 -6.13 7.77 -19.00
C VAL A 217 -5.81 9.19 -18.54
N GLY A 218 -4.81 9.83 -19.16
CA GLY A 218 -4.13 11.00 -18.69
C GLY A 218 -3.19 10.57 -17.55
N ASP A 219 -2.34 11.42 -17.10
CA ASP A 219 -1.95 11.31 -15.71
C ASP A 219 -3.29 11.33 -14.93
N GLU A 220 -3.72 10.22 -14.33
CA GLU A 220 -4.82 10.25 -13.35
C GLU A 220 -4.52 11.29 -12.26
N ASP A 221 -3.35 11.88 -12.37
CA ASP A 221 -2.79 12.94 -11.57
C ASP A 221 -2.89 14.34 -12.22
N ASP A 222 -3.80 14.52 -13.19
CA ASP A 222 -4.20 15.86 -13.65
C ASP A 222 -4.95 16.64 -12.54
N GLY A 223 -4.41 16.54 -11.32
CA GLY A 223 -4.88 17.29 -10.19
C GLY A 223 -6.30 16.97 -9.76
N GLU A 224 -6.82 15.78 -10.09
CA GLU A 224 -8.05 15.33 -9.47
C GLU A 224 -7.77 15.13 -7.98
N ILE A 225 -8.24 16.09 -7.21
CA ILE A 225 -8.08 16.10 -5.76
C ILE A 225 -8.83 14.89 -5.23
N ILE A 226 -8.10 13.88 -4.76
CA ILE A 226 -8.69 12.72 -4.09
C ILE A 226 -9.50 13.25 -2.91
N GLU A 227 -10.82 13.11 -2.97
CA GLU A 227 -11.70 13.49 -1.87
C GLU A 227 -11.69 12.39 -0.80
N ASP A 228 -10.79 12.51 0.17
CA ASP A 228 -10.73 11.67 1.35
C ASP A 228 -11.03 12.45 2.63
N TRP A 229 -12.32 12.55 2.98
CA TRP A 229 -12.76 13.35 4.12
C TRP A 229 -12.62 12.61 5.45
N GLY A 230 -11.98 13.27 6.42
CA GLY A 230 -11.86 12.84 7.80
C GLY A 230 -12.51 13.83 8.77
N VAL A 231 -13.02 13.33 9.90
CA VAL A 231 -13.59 14.15 10.99
C VAL A 231 -12.97 13.70 12.31
N TYR A 232 -12.55 14.67 13.13
CA TYR A 232 -12.08 14.38 14.48
C TYR A 232 -12.44 15.51 15.45
N LEU A 233 -12.45 15.17 16.73
CA LEU A 233 -12.62 16.12 17.84
C LEU A 233 -11.29 16.31 18.55
N CYS A 234 -10.93 17.54 18.83
CA CYS A 234 -9.70 17.85 19.56
C CYS A 234 -9.92 19.00 20.55
N ARG A 235 -8.92 19.25 21.36
CA ARG A 235 -8.83 20.51 22.08
C ARG A 235 -7.98 21.47 21.28
N TRP A 236 -8.57 22.59 20.88
CA TRP A 236 -7.89 23.62 20.11
C TRP A 236 -6.83 24.33 20.98
N PHE A 237 -6.04 25.20 20.38
CA PHE A 237 -4.90 25.85 21.03
C PHE A 237 -5.22 26.57 22.35
N ASP A 238 -6.47 26.98 22.57
CA ASP A 238 -6.96 27.60 23.82
C ASP A 238 -7.56 26.60 24.80
N GLY A 239 -7.54 25.32 24.47
CA GLY A 239 -8.09 24.22 25.29
C GLY A 239 -9.58 24.00 25.14
N GLN A 240 -10.30 24.79 24.33
CA GLN A 240 -11.71 24.58 24.05
C GLN A 240 -11.90 23.40 23.07
N LEU A 241 -13.07 22.76 23.14
CA LEU A 241 -13.41 21.68 22.21
C LEU A 241 -13.57 22.22 20.79
N ALA A 242 -13.04 21.51 19.82
CA ALA A 242 -13.15 21.81 18.42
C ALA A 242 -13.50 20.55 17.62
N SER A 243 -14.28 20.72 16.55
CA SER A 243 -14.51 19.70 15.55
C SER A 243 -13.87 20.13 14.23
N VAL A 244 -12.99 19.30 13.72
CA VAL A 244 -12.31 19.50 12.44
C VAL A 244 -12.80 18.47 11.43
N ARG A 245 -13.21 18.91 10.26
CA ARG A 245 -13.47 18.08 9.08
C ARG A 245 -12.56 18.57 7.94
N LEU A 246 -11.73 17.70 7.40
CA LEU A 246 -10.77 18.09 6.37
C LEU A 246 -10.66 17.02 5.28
N ASN A 247 -10.19 17.43 4.11
CA ASN A 247 -9.84 16.51 3.04
C ASN A 247 -8.41 16.00 3.25
N LEU A 248 -8.27 14.76 3.74
CA LEU A 248 -6.98 14.08 3.95
C LEU A 248 -6.25 13.80 2.63
N GLY A 249 -6.98 13.64 1.53
CA GLY A 249 -6.43 13.38 0.21
C GLY A 249 -5.47 14.48 -0.27
N LEU A 250 -5.62 15.72 0.24
CA LEU A 250 -4.72 16.82 -0.10
C LEU A 250 -3.28 16.63 0.39
N ALA A 251 -3.07 15.81 1.41
CA ALA A 251 -1.73 15.46 1.90
C ALA A 251 -1.06 14.35 1.07
N LEU A 252 -1.82 13.67 0.21
CA LEU A 252 -1.36 12.55 -0.62
C LEU A 252 -1.16 12.94 -2.09
N LEU A 253 -1.34 14.23 -2.42
CA LEU A 253 -1.18 14.71 -3.79
C LEU A 253 0.30 14.60 -4.20
N GLU A 254 0.58 13.90 -5.29
CA GLU A 254 1.92 13.76 -5.86
C GLU A 254 2.39 15.05 -6.58
N PHE A 255 1.45 15.87 -7.05
CA PHE A 255 1.76 17.21 -7.55
C PHE A 255 1.81 18.22 -6.40
N ASP A 256 2.57 19.30 -6.57
CA ASP A 256 2.68 20.36 -5.59
C ASP A 256 1.62 21.46 -5.83
N PRO A 257 0.40 21.37 -5.25
CA PRO A 257 -0.64 22.35 -5.42
C PRO A 257 -0.23 23.71 -4.83
N GLN A 258 0.75 23.73 -3.93
CA GLN A 258 1.27 24.93 -3.27
C GLN A 258 1.90 25.90 -4.27
N VAL A 259 2.42 25.39 -5.40
CA VAL A 259 2.96 26.24 -6.47
C VAL A 259 1.88 27.14 -7.09
N LYS A 260 0.66 26.60 -7.27
CA LYS A 260 -0.46 27.32 -7.90
C LYS A 260 -1.37 28.01 -6.88
N TYR A 261 -1.74 27.30 -5.82
CA TYR A 261 -2.73 27.73 -4.84
C TYR A 261 -2.06 28.31 -3.59
N THR A 262 -1.49 29.50 -3.72
CA THR A 262 -0.65 30.13 -2.70
C THR A 262 -1.42 30.97 -1.69
N LYS A 263 -2.71 31.21 -1.91
CA LYS A 263 -3.53 32.05 -1.05
C LYS A 263 -4.57 31.21 -0.32
N ARG A 264 -4.65 31.37 0.98
CA ARG A 264 -5.70 30.79 1.80
C ARG A 264 -6.85 31.80 1.94
N ILE A 265 -8.06 31.39 1.58
CA ILE A 265 -9.29 32.09 1.95
C ILE A 265 -9.94 31.42 3.15
N GLN A 266 -10.51 32.19 4.04
CA GLN A 266 -11.26 31.73 5.19
C GLN A 266 -12.58 32.48 5.30
N LEU A 267 -13.68 31.75 5.30
CA LEU A 267 -15.00 32.25 5.60
C LEU A 267 -15.42 31.73 6.98
N SER A 268 -15.67 32.61 7.94
CA SER A 268 -16.16 32.23 9.27
C SER A 268 -17.57 32.74 9.49
N VAL A 269 -18.49 31.80 9.73
CA VAL A 269 -19.92 32.04 9.98
C VAL A 269 -20.17 31.92 11.47
N MET A 270 -20.84 32.89 12.11
CA MET A 270 -21.16 32.88 13.53
C MET A 270 -22.36 31.98 13.81
N LEU A 271 -22.23 31.07 14.77
CA LEU A 271 -23.34 30.21 15.21
C LEU A 271 -24.40 31.04 15.93
N LYS A 272 -25.66 30.73 15.68
CA LYS A 272 -26.80 31.36 16.35
C LYS A 272 -27.14 30.66 17.67
N ASN A 273 -26.99 29.34 17.70
CA ASN A 273 -27.36 28.50 18.82
C ASN A 273 -26.17 27.58 19.21
N PRO A 274 -25.05 28.13 19.67
CA PRO A 274 -23.94 27.31 20.15
C PRO A 274 -24.31 26.62 21.47
N ASP A 275 -23.81 25.40 21.67
CA ASP A 275 -23.87 24.69 22.93
C ASP A 275 -22.91 25.29 23.98
N GLU A 276 -22.84 24.67 25.18
CA GLU A 276 -21.93 25.09 26.25
C GLU A 276 -20.44 24.99 25.87
N ASN A 277 -20.06 24.19 24.90
CA ASN A 277 -18.71 24.04 24.40
C ASN A 277 -18.40 24.97 23.21
N GLY A 278 -19.38 25.75 22.75
CA GLY A 278 -19.25 26.61 21.60
C GLY A 278 -19.39 25.90 20.25
N LEU A 279 -19.88 24.66 20.27
CA LEU A 279 -20.20 23.87 19.08
C LEU A 279 -21.68 24.06 18.69
N PRO A 280 -22.08 23.78 17.42
CA PRO A 280 -23.48 23.91 17.02
C PRO A 280 -24.38 22.93 17.77
N THR A 281 -25.61 23.36 18.06
CA THR A 281 -26.65 22.44 18.50
C THR A 281 -27.13 21.60 17.33
N LYS A 282 -27.75 20.46 17.64
CA LYS A 282 -28.27 19.53 16.65
C LYS A 282 -29.30 20.17 15.71
N GLU A 283 -30.06 21.14 16.21
CA GLU A 283 -31.07 21.87 15.44
C GLU A 283 -30.42 22.84 14.43
N GLU A 284 -29.21 23.33 14.68
CA GLU A 284 -28.50 24.23 13.78
C GLU A 284 -27.63 23.51 12.76
N GLU A 285 -27.23 22.27 13.05
CA GLU A 285 -26.31 21.50 12.19
C GLU A 285 -26.77 21.40 10.74
N GLU A 286 -28.06 21.13 10.48
CA GLU A 286 -28.59 21.00 9.13
C GLU A 286 -28.45 22.29 8.32
N THR A 287 -28.66 23.44 8.97
CA THR A 287 -28.48 24.73 8.32
C THR A 287 -27.01 25.01 8.02
N LEU A 288 -26.12 24.61 8.91
CA LEU A 288 -24.68 24.74 8.69
C LEU A 288 -24.19 23.87 7.54
N TYR A 289 -24.69 22.63 7.39
CA TYR A 289 -24.39 21.81 6.23
C TYR A 289 -24.84 22.47 4.92
N GLN A 290 -26.02 23.09 4.89
CA GLN A 290 -26.46 23.83 3.71
C GLN A 290 -25.57 25.06 3.41
N ILE A 291 -25.04 25.71 4.44
CA ILE A 291 -24.05 26.79 4.26
C ILE A 291 -22.72 26.22 3.75
N GLU A 292 -22.26 25.09 4.27
CA GLU A 292 -21.06 24.38 3.80
C GLU A 292 -21.19 24.01 2.32
N ASP A 293 -22.29 23.38 1.93
CA ASP A 293 -22.58 22.98 0.54
C ASP A 293 -22.60 24.20 -0.41
N LEU A 294 -23.22 25.30 0.01
CA LEU A 294 -23.27 26.53 -0.78
C LEU A 294 -21.87 27.11 -0.99
N VAL A 295 -21.07 27.16 0.08
CA VAL A 295 -19.72 27.72 0.02
C VAL A 295 -18.81 26.82 -0.79
N GLU A 296 -18.91 25.50 -0.62
CA GLU A 296 -18.18 24.52 -1.41
C GLU A 296 -18.48 24.66 -2.90
N SER A 297 -19.75 24.81 -3.28
CA SER A 297 -20.14 24.99 -4.69
C SER A 297 -19.48 26.23 -5.31
N ILE A 298 -19.41 27.35 -4.55
CA ILE A 298 -18.76 28.58 -5.01
C ILE A 298 -17.25 28.41 -5.15
N ILE A 299 -16.62 27.67 -4.22
CA ILE A 299 -15.19 27.37 -4.27
C ILE A 299 -14.88 26.53 -5.51
N LYS A 300 -15.64 25.44 -5.75
CA LYS A 300 -15.49 24.57 -6.93
C LYS A 300 -15.74 25.33 -8.26
N GLU A 301 -16.80 26.16 -8.33
CA GLU A 301 -17.09 26.96 -9.54
C GLU A 301 -15.94 27.91 -9.90
N LYS A 302 -15.18 28.36 -8.91
CA LYS A 302 -14.05 29.28 -9.08
C LYS A 302 -12.67 28.57 -9.06
N GLU A 303 -12.66 27.23 -9.24
CA GLU A 303 -11.45 26.42 -9.31
C GLU A 303 -10.57 26.52 -8.05
N GLY A 304 -11.17 26.76 -6.88
CA GLY A 304 -10.49 26.73 -5.59
C GLY A 304 -10.49 25.32 -4.99
N ILE A 305 -9.55 25.05 -4.10
CA ILE A 305 -9.39 23.80 -3.38
C ILE A 305 -9.97 23.94 -1.97
N LEU A 306 -11.07 23.25 -1.68
CA LEU A 306 -11.64 23.19 -0.33
C LEU A 306 -10.78 22.31 0.56
N ALA A 307 -10.17 22.89 1.60
CA ALA A 307 -9.25 22.20 2.49
C ALA A 307 -9.94 21.60 3.72
N GLY A 308 -10.92 22.31 4.30
CA GLY A 308 -11.63 21.79 5.48
C GLY A 308 -12.49 22.80 6.21
N PHE A 309 -13.05 22.31 7.28
CA PHE A 309 -14.00 23.02 8.16
C PHE A 309 -13.55 22.89 9.61
N LEU A 310 -13.67 23.98 10.35
CA LEU A 310 -13.39 24.04 11.78
C LEU A 310 -14.61 24.61 12.49
N ARG A 311 -15.21 23.86 13.40
CA ARG A 311 -16.25 24.31 14.31
C ARG A 311 -15.64 24.50 15.69
N TRP A 312 -15.50 25.75 16.08
CA TRP A 312 -14.82 26.14 17.31
C TRP A 312 -15.22 27.58 17.72
N ASP A 313 -15.25 27.88 18.99
CA ASP A 313 -15.51 29.21 19.54
C ASP A 313 -16.74 29.89 18.91
N LYS A 314 -17.86 29.17 18.87
CA LYS A 314 -19.17 29.64 18.36
C LYS A 314 -19.17 30.05 16.90
N ARG A 315 -18.32 29.43 16.08
CA ARG A 315 -18.24 29.70 14.65
C ARG A 315 -17.96 28.43 13.86
N LEU A 316 -18.41 28.44 12.62
CA LEU A 316 -17.97 27.56 11.57
C LEU A 316 -16.99 28.33 10.69
N SER A 317 -15.75 27.89 10.61
CA SER A 317 -14.73 28.42 9.69
C SER A 317 -14.51 27.42 8.57
N ILE A 318 -14.55 27.91 7.34
CA ILE A 318 -14.35 27.16 6.09
C ILE A 318 -13.06 27.65 5.47
N PHE A 319 -12.15 26.73 5.13
CA PHE A 319 -10.82 27.01 4.60
C PHE A 319 -10.68 26.48 3.18
N ALA A 320 -10.20 27.29 2.29
CA ALA A 320 -9.85 26.87 0.94
C ALA A 320 -8.57 27.55 0.46
N TYR A 321 -7.90 26.92 -0.50
CA TYR A 321 -6.73 27.48 -1.18
C TYR A 321 -7.09 27.86 -2.62
N VAL A 322 -6.60 29.03 -3.05
CA VAL A 322 -6.96 29.63 -4.33
C VAL A 322 -5.73 30.23 -5.01
N GLU A 323 -5.74 30.28 -6.33
CA GLU A 323 -4.72 30.98 -7.12
C GLU A 323 -4.92 32.50 -7.04
N ASP A 324 -6.16 32.98 -7.22
CA ASP A 324 -6.56 34.41 -7.13
C ASP A 324 -7.83 34.53 -6.25
N GLU A 325 -7.78 35.41 -5.25
CA GLU A 325 -8.88 35.65 -4.33
C GLU A 325 -10.05 36.45 -4.90
N LYS A 326 -9.89 37.01 -6.12
CA LYS A 326 -10.89 37.91 -6.69
C LYS A 326 -12.27 37.31 -6.87
N GLY A 327 -13.27 38.06 -6.40
CA GLY A 327 -14.67 37.74 -6.55
C GLY A 327 -15.20 36.64 -5.60
N TYR A 328 -14.38 36.07 -4.70
CA TYR A 328 -14.86 35.15 -3.67
C TYR A 328 -15.69 35.87 -2.61
N GLU A 329 -15.18 36.97 -2.05
CA GLU A 329 -15.90 37.76 -1.03
C GLU A 329 -17.28 38.21 -1.54
N GLU A 330 -17.32 38.76 -2.77
CA GLU A 330 -18.59 39.17 -3.39
C GLU A 330 -19.56 38.00 -3.61
N ALA A 331 -19.06 36.86 -4.09
CA ALA A 331 -19.87 35.68 -4.33
C ALA A 331 -20.48 35.14 -3.02
N PHE A 332 -19.65 35.02 -1.98
CA PHE A 332 -20.13 34.62 -0.65
C PHE A 332 -21.14 35.61 -0.08
N ALA A 333 -20.85 36.93 -0.21
CA ALA A 333 -21.76 37.95 0.28
C ALA A 333 -23.13 37.90 -0.37
N VAL A 334 -23.19 37.72 -1.69
CA VAL A 334 -24.45 37.61 -2.43
C VAL A 334 -25.21 36.35 -2.02
N ALA A 335 -24.54 35.21 -2.05
CA ALA A 335 -25.17 33.91 -1.81
C ALA A 335 -25.68 33.77 -0.35
N LEU A 336 -24.85 34.16 0.63
CA LEU A 336 -25.25 34.10 2.03
C LEU A 336 -26.37 35.08 2.36
N LYS A 337 -26.33 36.29 1.79
CA LYS A 337 -27.41 37.25 1.99
C LYS A 337 -28.74 36.81 1.40
N GLU A 338 -28.72 36.07 0.30
CA GLU A 338 -29.93 35.57 -0.35
C GLU A 338 -30.51 34.39 0.40
N GLN A 339 -29.69 33.40 0.78
CA GLN A 339 -30.17 32.16 1.35
C GLN A 339 -30.15 32.10 2.88
N PHE A 340 -29.17 32.79 3.50
CA PHE A 340 -28.95 32.77 4.95
C PHE A 340 -28.81 34.20 5.53
N PRO A 341 -29.76 35.12 5.29
CA PRO A 341 -29.62 36.55 5.62
C PRO A 341 -29.42 36.86 7.09
N ASP A 342 -29.75 35.90 7.96
CA ASP A 342 -29.63 36.05 9.41
C ASP A 342 -28.30 35.56 9.97
N TYR A 343 -27.39 35.04 9.18
CA TYR A 343 -26.10 34.61 9.63
C TYR A 343 -25.06 35.71 9.43
N GLU A 344 -24.34 36.05 10.50
CA GLU A 344 -23.20 36.93 10.42
C GLU A 344 -21.97 36.15 9.99
N TYR A 345 -21.15 36.73 9.13
CA TYR A 345 -19.91 36.10 8.68
C TYR A 345 -18.78 37.11 8.57
N LYS A 346 -17.55 36.59 8.50
CA LYS A 346 -16.33 37.35 8.20
C LYS A 346 -15.53 36.58 7.17
N PHE A 347 -14.82 37.33 6.32
CA PHE A 347 -13.97 36.79 5.29
C PHE A 347 -12.55 37.29 5.46
N TRP A 348 -11.57 36.45 5.27
CA TRP A 348 -10.14 36.79 5.28
C TRP A 348 -9.44 36.13 4.12
N VAL A 349 -8.34 36.72 3.69
CA VAL A 349 -7.40 36.20 2.72
C VAL A 349 -5.99 36.43 3.26
N ASP A 350 -5.19 35.38 3.23
CA ASP A 350 -3.79 35.44 3.64
C ASP A 350 -2.92 34.68 2.62
N GLU A 351 -1.67 35.10 2.46
CA GLU A 351 -0.66 34.29 1.78
C GLU A 351 -0.30 33.10 2.68
N ASP A 352 -0.40 31.88 2.15
CA ASP A 352 -0.09 30.64 2.86
C ASP A 352 0.50 29.63 1.85
N LYS A 353 1.68 29.95 1.34
CA LYS A 353 2.35 29.19 0.25
C LYS A 353 2.71 27.79 0.65
N GLU A 354 3.09 27.57 1.88
CA GLU A 354 3.47 26.27 2.42
C GLU A 354 2.27 25.50 3.01
N TRP A 355 1.06 26.05 2.83
CA TRP A 355 -0.17 25.46 3.39
C TRP A 355 -0.08 25.19 4.90
N GLU A 356 0.57 26.10 5.64
CA GLU A 356 0.79 25.97 7.08
C GLU A 356 -0.52 25.79 7.85
N THR A 357 -1.60 26.45 7.42
CA THR A 357 -2.92 26.28 8.05
C THR A 357 -3.44 24.86 7.88
N TYR A 358 -3.27 24.28 6.69
CA TYR A 358 -3.70 22.90 6.44
C TYR A 358 -2.84 21.92 7.22
N PHE A 359 -1.52 21.94 7.06
CA PHE A 359 -0.62 20.93 7.64
C PHE A 359 -0.40 21.07 9.15
N ASN A 360 -0.38 22.30 9.69
CA ASN A 360 -0.02 22.54 11.09
C ASN A 360 -1.23 22.82 12.00
N ALA A 361 -2.40 23.20 11.43
CA ALA A 361 -3.57 23.52 12.22
C ALA A 361 -4.75 22.56 11.98
N LEU A 362 -5.04 22.19 10.73
CA LEU A 362 -6.18 21.33 10.40
C LEU A 362 -5.82 19.85 10.32
N TYR A 363 -4.59 19.51 9.89
CA TYR A 363 -4.19 18.11 9.74
C TYR A 363 -4.09 17.43 11.12
N PRO A 364 -4.64 16.22 11.29
CA PRO A 364 -4.67 15.55 12.57
C PRO A 364 -3.27 15.09 13.01
N ASP A 365 -3.03 15.10 14.31
CA ASP A 365 -1.93 14.32 14.86
C ASP A 365 -2.18 12.80 14.67
N LYS A 366 -1.16 11.98 14.92
CA LYS A 366 -1.23 10.53 14.69
C LYS A 366 -2.37 9.82 15.44
N TYR A 367 -2.75 10.29 16.62
CA TYR A 367 -3.84 9.72 17.42
C TYR A 367 -5.22 10.08 16.85
N ASN A 368 -5.38 11.34 16.46
CA ASN A 368 -6.59 11.80 15.79
C ASN A 368 -6.73 11.18 14.40
N TYR A 369 -5.60 11.03 13.66
CA TYR A 369 -5.58 10.33 12.38
C TYR A 369 -6.02 8.86 12.53
N GLN A 370 -5.47 8.13 13.50
CA GLN A 370 -5.91 6.77 13.81
C GLN A 370 -7.40 6.73 14.21
N GLY A 371 -7.89 7.73 14.94
CA GLY A 371 -9.31 7.85 15.26
C GLY A 371 -10.20 8.01 14.03
N ILE A 372 -9.76 8.75 13.02
CA ILE A 372 -10.44 8.85 11.72
C ILE A 372 -10.47 7.48 11.02
N LEU A 373 -9.33 6.78 10.95
CA LEU A 373 -9.25 5.44 10.34
C LEU A 373 -10.16 4.44 11.06
N ASN A 374 -10.18 4.45 12.39
CA ASN A 374 -11.08 3.61 13.19
C ASN A 374 -12.53 3.87 12.83
N ASN A 375 -12.95 5.14 12.76
CA ASN A 375 -14.33 5.50 12.44
C ASN A 375 -14.71 5.07 11.02
N LYS A 376 -13.81 5.22 10.03
CA LYS A 376 -14.02 4.75 8.65
C LYS A 376 -14.20 3.23 8.61
N LEU A 377 -13.33 2.49 9.29
CA LEU A 377 -13.40 1.03 9.36
C LEU A 377 -14.69 0.56 10.04
N ILE A 378 -15.06 1.16 11.17
CA ILE A 378 -16.31 0.85 11.88
C ILE A 378 -17.52 1.10 10.98
N TYR A 379 -17.53 2.23 10.27
CA TYR A 379 -18.60 2.55 9.32
C TYR A 379 -18.67 1.51 8.17
N GLN A 380 -17.53 1.10 7.62
CA GLN A 380 -17.47 0.07 6.60
C GLN A 380 -18.01 -1.27 7.10
N ILE A 381 -17.59 -1.71 8.28
CA ILE A 381 -18.07 -2.94 8.92
C ILE A 381 -19.60 -2.89 9.11
N GLN A 382 -20.13 -1.75 9.53
CA GLN A 382 -21.58 -1.54 9.69
C GLN A 382 -22.32 -1.58 8.35
N MET A 383 -21.78 -0.94 7.32
CA MET A 383 -22.37 -0.94 5.97
C MET A 383 -22.34 -2.33 5.33
N ASP A 384 -21.38 -3.17 5.67
CA ASP A 384 -21.29 -4.57 5.25
C ASP A 384 -22.33 -5.47 5.96
N GLY A 385 -23.16 -4.91 6.82
CA GLY A 385 -24.26 -5.60 7.50
C GLY A 385 -23.85 -6.38 8.73
N ASP A 386 -22.78 -5.94 9.39
CA ASP A 386 -22.35 -6.54 10.66
C ASP A 386 -23.28 -6.18 11.81
N THR A 387 -23.46 -7.11 12.75
CA THR A 387 -24.31 -6.96 13.92
C THR A 387 -23.75 -6.04 15.01
N MET A 388 -22.50 -5.58 14.84
CA MET A 388 -21.80 -4.65 15.76
C MET A 388 -21.72 -5.13 17.22
N VAL A 389 -21.80 -6.43 17.46
CA VAL A 389 -21.66 -6.99 18.82
C VAL A 389 -20.18 -7.03 19.24
N PRO A 390 -19.88 -6.88 20.55
CA PRO A 390 -18.52 -7.02 21.06
C PRO A 390 -17.89 -8.34 20.67
N ARG A 391 -16.62 -8.29 20.28
CA ARG A 391 -15.85 -9.46 19.83
C ARG A 391 -14.35 -9.19 19.93
N VAL A 392 -13.55 -10.18 19.63
CA VAL A 392 -12.10 -9.99 19.55
C VAL A 392 -11.78 -9.05 18.40
N LEU A 393 -11.15 -7.91 18.73
CA LEU A 393 -10.51 -7.03 17.80
C LEU A 393 -9.02 -7.40 17.75
N GLU A 394 -8.50 -7.62 16.54
CA GLU A 394 -7.12 -8.05 16.29
C GLU A 394 -6.30 -6.85 15.84
N HIS A 395 -5.23 -6.55 16.55
CA HIS A 395 -4.37 -5.38 16.33
C HIS A 395 -2.99 -5.82 15.86
N CYS A 396 -2.51 -5.24 14.76
CA CYS A 396 -1.20 -5.51 14.17
C CYS A 396 -0.21 -4.43 14.56
N LEU A 397 1.00 -4.82 14.98
CA LEU A 397 2.07 -3.93 15.38
C LEU A 397 3.41 -4.47 14.91
N TYR A 398 4.38 -3.56 14.71
CA TYR A 398 5.72 -3.88 14.27
C TYR A 398 6.77 -3.27 15.20
N PHE A 399 7.90 -3.94 15.37
CA PHE A 399 8.98 -3.52 16.28
C PHE A 399 10.35 -3.62 15.62
N LYS A 400 11.29 -2.75 16.02
CA LYS A 400 12.68 -2.79 15.56
C LYS A 400 13.44 -4.00 16.08
N THR A 401 13.05 -4.56 17.23
CA THR A 401 13.75 -5.69 17.85
C THR A 401 12.77 -6.72 18.42
N GLN A 402 13.18 -7.98 18.38
CA GLN A 402 12.45 -9.07 19.03
C GLN A 402 12.25 -8.85 20.55
N LYS A 403 13.21 -8.17 21.18
CA LYS A 403 13.14 -7.85 22.61
C LYS A 403 12.00 -6.86 22.89
N ALA A 404 11.91 -5.77 22.11
CA ALA A 404 10.85 -4.77 22.23
C ALA A 404 9.46 -5.39 22.01
N ARG A 405 9.32 -6.22 20.97
CA ARG A 405 8.09 -6.99 20.71
C ARG A 405 7.67 -7.85 21.91
N LYS A 406 8.62 -8.54 22.54
CA LYS A 406 8.34 -9.36 23.71
C LYS A 406 7.93 -8.53 24.93
N GLU A 407 8.65 -7.43 25.20
CA GLU A 407 8.32 -6.50 26.29
C GLU A 407 6.93 -5.85 26.07
N PHE A 408 6.58 -5.54 24.83
CA PHE A 408 5.24 -5.07 24.46
C PHE A 408 4.17 -6.11 24.86
N LEU A 409 4.34 -7.37 24.41
CA LEU A 409 3.38 -8.44 24.74
C LEU A 409 3.19 -8.59 26.25
N GLU A 410 4.29 -8.63 27.02
CA GLU A 410 4.24 -8.74 28.50
C GLU A 410 3.45 -7.58 29.15
N LYS A 411 3.55 -6.36 28.59
CA LYS A 411 2.80 -5.19 29.06
C LYS A 411 1.31 -5.34 28.75
N VAL A 412 0.94 -5.61 27.50
CA VAL A 412 -0.48 -5.60 27.08
C VAL A 412 -1.25 -6.82 27.57
N GLU A 413 -0.58 -7.94 27.90
CA GLU A 413 -1.20 -9.09 28.56
C GLU A 413 -1.78 -8.73 29.93
N THR A 414 -1.21 -7.75 30.65
CA THR A 414 -1.75 -7.27 31.92
C THR A 414 -3.09 -6.55 31.75
N GLU A 415 -3.38 -6.03 30.55
CA GLU A 415 -4.63 -5.37 30.18
C GLU A 415 -5.61 -6.31 29.44
N GLY A 416 -5.32 -7.62 29.45
CA GLY A 416 -6.19 -8.66 28.93
C GLY A 416 -6.03 -8.95 27.43
N PHE A 417 -5.06 -8.35 26.75
CA PHE A 417 -4.71 -8.75 25.41
C PHE A 417 -4.00 -10.10 25.42
N ARG A 418 -4.13 -10.81 24.32
CA ARG A 418 -3.40 -12.07 24.10
C ARG A 418 -2.87 -12.09 22.67
N ARG A 419 -1.79 -12.77 22.47
CA ARG A 419 -1.29 -13.04 21.13
C ARG A 419 -2.29 -13.89 20.34
N ILE A 420 -2.63 -13.48 19.13
CA ILE A 420 -3.62 -14.15 18.27
C ILE A 420 -2.94 -14.98 17.19
N ASP A 421 -1.91 -14.46 16.53
CA ASP A 421 -1.24 -15.16 15.43
C ASP A 421 0.19 -15.54 15.83
N GLU A 422 0.44 -16.86 15.95
CA GLU A 422 1.78 -17.39 16.22
C GLU A 422 2.69 -17.33 14.98
N ARG A 423 2.11 -17.17 13.77
CA ARG A 423 2.88 -17.01 12.53
C ARG A 423 3.57 -15.68 12.44
N ALA A 424 3.10 -14.68 13.19
CA ALA A 424 3.73 -13.37 13.32
C ALA A 424 5.07 -13.38 14.10
N ASP A 425 5.70 -14.55 14.32
CA ASP A 425 7.08 -14.63 14.84
C ASP A 425 8.13 -14.47 13.75
N GLU A 426 7.73 -14.48 12.49
CA GLU A 426 8.62 -14.32 11.36
C GLU A 426 9.08 -12.87 11.24
N VAL A 427 10.34 -12.71 10.88
CA VAL A 427 10.91 -11.43 10.45
C VAL A 427 10.25 -11.12 9.11
N VAL A 428 9.40 -10.12 9.06
CA VAL A 428 8.62 -9.81 7.85
C VAL A 428 9.54 -9.37 6.71
N ASP A 429 10.60 -8.62 7.00
CA ASP A 429 11.65 -8.23 6.06
C ASP A 429 12.82 -7.65 6.87
N GLU A 430 14.03 -8.21 6.74
CA GLU A 430 15.21 -7.69 7.45
C GLU A 430 15.65 -6.30 6.93
N THR A 431 15.17 -5.87 5.76
CA THR A 431 15.41 -4.53 5.22
C THR A 431 14.40 -3.50 5.74
N ASN A 432 13.30 -3.93 6.35
CA ASN A 432 12.32 -3.06 6.97
C ASN A 432 12.87 -2.51 8.29
N GLU A 433 12.63 -1.24 8.56
CA GLU A 433 13.01 -0.61 9.83
C GLU A 433 12.36 -1.30 11.04
N TYR A 434 11.18 -1.92 10.87
CA TYR A 434 10.39 -2.62 11.89
C TYR A 434 10.11 -4.09 11.50
N PRO A 435 11.12 -4.98 11.55
CA PRO A 435 10.99 -6.33 11.00
C PRO A 435 10.20 -7.33 11.87
N TYR A 436 9.83 -6.96 13.11
CA TYR A 436 9.22 -7.89 14.08
C TYR A 436 7.73 -7.59 14.29
N GLN A 437 6.88 -8.29 13.56
CA GLN A 437 5.42 -8.19 13.67
C GLN A 437 4.89 -8.91 14.91
N ILE A 438 3.77 -8.42 15.44
CA ILE A 438 2.90 -9.11 16.39
C ILE A 438 1.45 -8.76 16.12
N VAL A 439 0.57 -9.76 16.28
CA VAL A 439 -0.88 -9.57 16.31
C VAL A 439 -1.38 -9.90 17.70
N VAL A 440 -2.04 -8.94 18.34
CA VAL A 440 -2.66 -9.11 19.65
C VAL A 440 -4.16 -8.84 19.57
N GLY A 441 -4.95 -9.55 20.37
CA GLY A 441 -6.40 -9.37 20.38
C GLY A 441 -6.98 -9.41 21.76
N ARG A 442 -8.09 -8.69 21.93
CA ARG A 442 -8.93 -8.67 23.10
C ARG A 442 -10.40 -8.52 22.69
N GLU A 443 -11.32 -9.09 23.47
CA GLU A 443 -12.74 -8.83 23.27
C GLU A 443 -13.06 -7.39 23.69
N ASP A 444 -13.48 -6.57 22.72
CA ASP A 444 -13.81 -5.18 22.90
C ASP A 444 -15.12 -4.80 22.19
N ASP A 445 -15.70 -3.70 22.63
CA ASP A 445 -16.80 -3.03 21.94
C ASP A 445 -16.22 -2.01 20.95
N PHE A 446 -16.78 -1.91 19.77
CA PHE A 446 -16.33 -0.97 18.72
C PHE A 446 -16.28 0.49 19.21
N ARG A 447 -17.13 0.85 20.19
CA ARG A 447 -17.13 2.18 20.83
C ARG A 447 -15.85 2.50 21.58
N ASN A 448 -15.06 1.48 21.92
CA ASN A 448 -13.79 1.63 22.62
C ASN A 448 -12.59 1.66 21.66
N ALA A 449 -12.81 1.49 20.35
CA ALA A 449 -11.72 1.34 19.37
C ALA A 449 -10.67 2.44 19.51
N ASN A 450 -11.07 3.72 19.62
CA ASN A 450 -10.11 4.82 19.75
C ASN A 450 -9.26 4.72 21.02
N SER A 451 -9.86 4.45 22.18
CA SER A 451 -9.11 4.33 23.43
C SER A 451 -8.18 3.11 23.43
N VAL A 452 -8.60 2.04 22.80
CA VAL A 452 -7.80 0.80 22.65
C VAL A 452 -6.61 1.03 21.71
N THR A 453 -6.86 1.58 20.54
CA THR A 453 -5.79 1.82 19.54
C THR A 453 -4.78 2.84 20.06
N TRP A 454 -5.22 3.93 20.70
CA TRP A 454 -4.33 4.92 21.29
C TRP A 454 -3.44 4.32 22.38
N TYR A 455 -4.02 3.49 23.28
CA TYR A 455 -3.24 2.77 24.29
C TYR A 455 -2.16 1.87 23.67
N LEU A 456 -2.50 1.12 22.62
CA LEU A 456 -1.56 0.23 21.94
C LEU A 456 -0.48 1.02 21.19
N MET A 457 -0.84 2.13 20.55
CA MET A 457 0.10 3.06 19.90
C MET A 457 1.11 3.60 20.93
N GLU A 458 0.62 4.16 22.03
CA GLU A 458 1.45 4.74 23.08
C GLU A 458 2.40 3.69 23.68
N THR A 459 1.87 2.48 23.96
CA THR A 459 2.67 1.37 24.49
C THR A 459 3.73 0.88 23.51
N ALA A 460 3.42 0.85 22.20
CA ALA A 460 4.38 0.47 21.18
C ALA A 460 5.50 1.50 21.03
N GLU A 461 5.15 2.79 20.99
CA GLU A 461 6.13 3.88 20.87
C GLU A 461 7.14 3.93 22.03
N GLU A 462 6.72 3.63 23.26
CA GLU A 462 7.63 3.50 24.40
C GLU A 462 8.73 2.43 24.18
N LEU A 463 8.53 1.55 23.21
CA LEU A 463 9.37 0.40 22.89
C LEU A 463 9.93 0.46 21.46
N ASP A 464 9.94 1.67 20.83
CA ASP A 464 10.37 1.86 19.44
C ASP A 464 9.60 0.95 18.46
N GLY A 465 8.28 0.84 18.63
CA GLY A 465 7.38 0.08 17.77
C GLY A 465 6.36 0.97 17.06
N GLU A 466 5.73 0.42 16.04
CA GLU A 466 4.69 1.05 15.23
C GLU A 466 3.39 0.25 15.29
N TYR A 467 2.28 0.96 15.34
CA TYR A 467 0.93 0.42 15.22
C TYR A 467 0.47 0.52 13.78
N ASP A 468 0.07 -0.62 13.20
CA ASP A 468 -0.32 -0.70 11.79
C ASP A 468 -1.85 -0.60 11.57
N GLY A 469 -2.63 -1.19 12.47
CA GLY A 469 -4.08 -1.18 12.34
C GLY A 469 -4.76 -2.31 13.10
N TRP A 470 -6.07 -2.44 12.86
CA TRP A 470 -6.85 -3.51 13.47
C TRP A 470 -7.93 -4.04 12.52
N GLY A 471 -8.40 -5.24 12.82
CA GLY A 471 -9.51 -5.86 12.12
C GLY A 471 -10.30 -6.80 13.01
N CYS A 472 -11.36 -7.37 12.49
CA CYS A 472 -12.14 -8.40 13.15
C CYS A 472 -12.89 -9.26 12.15
N VAL A 473 -13.36 -10.43 12.59
CA VAL A 473 -14.24 -11.27 11.78
C VAL A 473 -15.64 -10.64 11.69
N THR A 474 -16.17 -10.48 10.48
CA THR A 474 -17.55 -9.98 10.27
C THR A 474 -18.57 -10.99 10.77
N VAL A 475 -19.58 -10.54 11.52
CA VAL A 475 -20.68 -11.36 12.04
C VAL A 475 -22.00 -10.83 11.48
N LYS A 476 -22.63 -11.60 10.60
CA LYS A 476 -23.94 -11.28 10.00
C LYS A 476 -25.02 -12.13 10.68
N GLU A 477 -26.28 -11.61 10.70
CA GLU A 477 -27.44 -12.33 11.20
C GLU A 477 -27.74 -13.58 10.37
#